data_a6547c5273a363cf60f91bead313f44e
#
_entry.id   a6547c5273a363cf60f91bead313f44e
#
_cell.length_a   1.000
_cell.length_b   1.000
_cell.length_c   1.000
_cell.angle_alpha   90.00
_cell.angle_beta   90.00
_cell.angle_gamma   90.00
#
_symmetry.space_group_name_H-M   'P 1'
#
loop_
_entity.id
_entity.type
_entity.pdbx_description
1 polymer ?
#
loop_
_entity_poly.entity_id
_entity_poly.type
_entity_poly.pdbx_seq_one_letter_code
_entity_poly.pdbx_strand_id
1 'polypeptide(L)' 'MNEELERDLGRQPIADILEKHGLAAHDLVAASEVPMTHKMVARATKGRRLTRNTQTIVLNALNRAAGTSYVLGDLFTYA' A
#
# COMPACT_ATOMS: atom_id res chain seq x y z
N MET A 1 -25.89 8.82 3.79
CA MET A 1 -24.57 8.25 3.99
C MET A 1 -23.79 8.14 2.70
N ASN A 2 -22.62 8.57 2.73
CA ASN A 2 -21.78 8.61 1.55
C ASN A 2 -20.73 7.51 1.63
N GLU A 3 -20.87 6.48 0.81
CA GLU A 3 -19.93 5.36 0.80
C GLU A 3 -18.52 5.79 0.42
N GLU A 4 -18.42 6.85 -0.38
CA GLU A 4 -17.10 7.32 -0.80
C GLU A 4 -16.30 7.85 0.37
N LEU A 5 -16.97 8.49 1.33
CA LEU A 5 -16.27 8.99 2.53
C LEU A 5 -15.74 7.83 3.35
N GLU A 6 -16.45 6.71 3.39
CA GLU A 6 -16.00 5.54 4.14
C GLU A 6 -14.83 4.85 3.45
N ARG A 7 -14.72 4.98 2.13
CA ARG A 7 -13.65 4.36 1.36
C ARG A 7 -12.40 5.20 1.33
N ASP A 8 -12.55 6.50 1.54
CA ASP A 8 -11.42 7.42 1.49
C ASP A 8 -11.01 7.76 2.91
N LEU A 9 -10.04 7.01 3.40
CA LEU A 9 -9.61 7.08 4.79
C LEU A 9 -8.41 8.01 5.00
N GLY A 10 -8.05 8.75 3.96
CA GLY A 10 -6.94 9.68 4.04
C GLY A 10 -5.59 9.01 3.85
N ARG A 11 -4.54 9.84 3.80
CA ARG A 11 -3.18 9.37 3.58
C ARG A 11 -2.81 8.29 4.60
N GLN A 12 -2.32 7.18 4.11
CA GLN A 12 -2.00 6.02 4.96
C GLN A 12 -0.52 5.96 5.29
N PRO A 13 -0.16 5.28 6.39
CA PRO A 13 1.26 5.17 6.80
C PRO A 13 2.18 4.65 5.71
N ILE A 14 1.68 3.81 4.80
CA ILE A 14 2.49 3.31 3.70
C ILE A 14 3.10 4.44 2.88
N ALA A 15 2.40 5.57 2.75
CA ALA A 15 2.92 6.71 1.98
C ALA A 15 4.21 7.24 2.62
N ASP A 16 4.23 7.36 3.94
CA ASP A 16 5.41 7.83 4.65
C ASP A 16 6.53 6.80 4.62
N ILE A 17 6.17 5.53 4.67
CA ILE A 17 7.15 4.44 4.60
C ILE A 17 7.85 4.44 3.23
N LEU A 18 7.08 4.64 2.16
CA LEU A 18 7.67 4.72 0.83
C LEU A 18 8.65 5.88 0.72
N GLU A 19 8.27 7.05 1.27
CA GLU A 19 9.17 8.20 1.26
C GLU A 19 10.43 7.93 2.07
N LYS A 20 10.27 7.31 3.23
CA LYS A 20 11.39 6.98 4.09
C LYS A 20 12.42 6.10 3.39
N HIS A 21 11.96 5.16 2.59
CA HIS A 21 12.84 4.23 1.89
C HIS A 21 13.20 4.69 0.47
N GLY A 22 12.72 5.85 0.06
CA GLY A 22 12.99 6.36 -1.28
C GLY A 22 12.39 5.52 -2.38
N LEU A 23 11.23 4.91 -2.13
CA LEU A 23 10.58 4.01 -3.07
C LEU A 23 9.43 4.69 -3.80
N ALA A 24 9.31 4.39 -5.09
CA ALA A 24 8.18 4.84 -5.91
C ALA A 24 7.30 3.63 -6.23
N ALA A 25 6.13 3.91 -6.82
CA ALA A 25 5.18 2.84 -7.16
C ALA A 25 5.81 1.77 -8.05
N HIS A 26 6.62 2.19 -9.04
CA HIS A 26 7.22 1.23 -9.96
C HIS A 26 8.18 0.28 -9.26
N ASP A 27 8.77 0.69 -8.14
CA ASP A 27 9.67 -0.19 -7.39
C ASP A 27 8.90 -1.36 -6.79
N LEU A 28 7.69 -1.10 -6.29
CA LEU A 28 6.83 -2.14 -5.76
C LEU A 28 6.33 -3.06 -6.86
N VAL A 29 5.91 -2.48 -7.97
CA VAL A 29 5.44 -3.25 -9.11
C VAL A 29 6.54 -4.20 -9.59
N ALA A 30 7.77 -3.70 -9.69
CA ALA A 30 8.90 -4.51 -10.12
C ALA A 30 9.25 -5.61 -9.13
N ALA A 31 9.06 -5.37 -7.83
CA ALA A 31 9.40 -6.34 -6.79
C ALA A 31 8.31 -7.38 -6.56
N SER A 32 7.09 -7.12 -7.00
CA SER A 32 5.96 -8.00 -6.74
C SER A 32 6.07 -9.32 -7.48
N GLU A 33 5.78 -10.42 -6.78
CA GLU A 33 5.78 -11.75 -7.39
C GLU A 33 4.47 -12.06 -8.10
N VAL A 34 3.44 -11.22 -7.88
CA VAL A 34 2.14 -11.38 -8.52
C VAL A 34 1.81 -10.11 -9.29
N PRO A 35 0.86 -10.18 -10.24
CA PRO A 35 0.48 -8.98 -11.00
C PRO A 35 0.08 -7.83 -10.09
N MET A 36 0.64 -6.66 -10.35
CA MET A 36 0.42 -5.47 -9.54
C MET A 36 0.51 -4.24 -10.43
N THR A 37 -0.33 -3.25 -10.16
CA THR A 37 -0.35 -2.03 -10.97
C THR A 37 0.06 -0.82 -10.14
N HIS A 38 0.51 0.23 -10.84
CA HIS A 38 0.80 1.51 -10.20
C HIS A 38 -0.44 2.06 -9.50
N LYS A 39 -1.62 1.81 -10.08
CA LYS A 39 -2.87 2.28 -9.52
C LYS A 39 -3.14 1.66 -8.15
N MET A 40 -2.77 0.40 -7.97
CA MET A 40 -2.92 -0.25 -6.66
C MET A 40 -2.10 0.47 -5.60
N VAL A 41 -0.87 0.84 -5.93
CA VAL A 41 0.00 1.56 -4.99
C VAL A 41 -0.56 2.95 -4.71
N ALA A 42 -1.03 3.65 -5.75
CA ALA A 42 -1.61 4.97 -5.57
C ALA A 42 -2.83 4.93 -4.65
N ARG A 43 -3.69 3.94 -4.82
CA ARG A 43 -4.87 3.77 -3.96
C ARG A 43 -4.45 3.49 -2.51
N ALA A 44 -3.42 2.66 -2.35
CA ALA A 44 -2.92 2.32 -1.01
C ALA A 44 -2.46 3.57 -0.27
N THR A 45 -1.69 4.44 -0.94
CA THR A 45 -1.15 5.64 -0.30
C THR A 45 -2.20 6.69 -0.02
N LYS A 46 -3.21 6.79 -0.88
CA LYS A 46 -4.27 7.80 -0.74
C LYS A 46 -5.29 7.45 0.33
N GLY A 47 -5.33 6.20 0.76
CA GLY A 47 -6.28 5.78 1.76
C GLY A 47 -7.58 5.21 1.22
N ARG A 48 -7.58 4.80 -0.04
CA ARG A 48 -8.72 4.05 -0.57
C ARG A 48 -8.73 2.70 0.11
N ARG A 49 -9.89 2.31 0.61
CA ARG A 49 -9.99 1.05 1.34
C ARG A 49 -9.76 -0.13 0.40
N LEU A 50 -8.73 -0.90 0.69
CA LEU A 50 -8.38 -2.08 -0.11
C LEU A 50 -8.89 -3.35 0.56
N THR A 51 -9.16 -4.37 -0.25
CA THR A 51 -9.47 -5.69 0.30
C THR A 51 -8.23 -6.25 1.01
N ARG A 52 -8.44 -7.20 1.92
CA ARG A 52 -7.33 -7.82 2.62
C ARG A 52 -6.32 -8.43 1.63
N ASN A 53 -6.82 -9.06 0.56
CA ASN A 53 -5.95 -9.66 -0.43
C ASN A 53 -5.06 -8.61 -1.11
N THR A 54 -5.64 -7.49 -1.52
CA THR A 54 -4.88 -6.42 -2.15
C THR A 54 -3.89 -5.80 -1.16
N GLN A 55 -4.29 -5.62 0.09
CA GLN A 55 -3.38 -5.12 1.14
C GLN A 55 -2.16 -6.03 1.26
N THR A 56 -2.38 -7.34 1.24
CA THR A 56 -1.30 -8.31 1.37
C THR A 56 -0.36 -8.25 0.17
N ILE A 57 -0.90 -8.09 -1.04
CA ILE A 57 -0.08 -7.96 -2.25
C ILE A 57 0.83 -6.75 -2.13
N VAL A 58 0.27 -5.61 -1.71
CA VAL A 58 1.05 -4.37 -1.55
C VAL A 58 2.09 -4.53 -0.46
N LEU A 59 1.72 -5.13 0.67
CA LEU A 59 2.65 -5.36 1.77
C LEU A 59 3.84 -6.21 1.35
N ASN A 60 3.58 -7.32 0.68
CA ASN A 60 4.64 -8.22 0.26
C ASN A 60 5.59 -7.53 -0.72
N ALA A 61 5.04 -6.77 -1.66
CA ALA A 61 5.85 -6.03 -2.63
C ALA A 61 6.73 -4.99 -1.94
N LEU A 62 6.16 -4.26 -0.97
CA LEU A 62 6.91 -3.27 -0.21
C LEU A 62 8.06 -3.92 0.56
N ASN A 63 7.77 -5.01 1.27
CA ASN A 63 8.79 -5.69 2.05
C ASN A 63 9.92 -6.22 1.18
N ARG A 64 9.60 -6.73 -0.02
CA ARG A 64 10.63 -7.18 -0.95
C ARG A 64 11.46 -6.02 -1.46
N ALA A 65 10.81 -4.91 -1.83
CA ALA A 65 11.52 -3.76 -2.38
C ALA A 65 12.40 -3.07 -1.32
N ALA A 66 11.93 -3.01 -0.08
CA ALA A 66 12.63 -2.31 0.99
C ALA A 66 13.53 -3.21 1.83
N GLY A 67 13.42 -4.54 1.69
CA GLY A 67 14.15 -5.47 2.52
C GLY A 67 13.69 -5.44 3.96
N THR A 68 12.39 -5.30 4.19
CA THR A 68 11.80 -5.11 5.51
C THR A 68 10.81 -6.22 5.86
N SER A 69 10.26 -6.14 7.07
CA SER A 69 9.27 -7.11 7.58
C SER A 69 8.08 -6.39 8.19
N TYR A 70 7.59 -5.35 7.55
CA TYR A 70 6.39 -4.65 8.01
C TYR A 70 5.19 -5.61 8.03
N VAL A 71 4.20 -5.27 8.84
CA VAL A 71 2.93 -6.00 8.87
C VAL A 71 1.81 -5.06 8.42
N LEU A 72 0.63 -5.61 8.16
CA LEU A 72 -0.48 -4.82 7.60
C LEU A 72 -0.82 -3.59 8.43
N GLY A 73 -0.81 -3.72 9.74
CA GLY A 73 -1.12 -2.59 10.63
C GLY A 73 -0.11 -1.47 10.56
N ASP A 74 1.10 -1.74 10.08
CA ASP A 74 2.11 -0.70 9.89
C ASP A 74 1.80 0.15 8.67
N LEU A 75 1.11 -0.41 7.68
CA LEU A 75 0.84 0.24 6.41
C LEU A 75 -0.51 0.91 6.35
N PHE A 76 -1.52 0.32 6.97
CA PHE A 76 -2.91 0.74 6.83
C PHE A 76 -3.57 0.90 8.19
N THR A 77 -4.16 2.06 8.43
CA THR A 77 -4.83 2.34 9.71
C THR A 77 -6.10 1.52 9.88
N TYR A 78 -6.64 1.01 8.77
CA TYR A 78 -7.88 0.23 8.79
C TYR A 78 -7.63 -1.29 8.74
N ALA A 79 -6.38 -1.71 8.80
CA ALA A 79 -6.03 -3.14 8.73
C ALA A 79 -6.26 -3.85 10.06
#